data_be32621826dd787458e1a61a7e2404f3
#
_entry.id   be32621826dd787458e1a61a7e2404f3
#
_cell.length_a   1.000
_cell.length_b   1.000
_cell.length_c   1.000
_cell.angle_alpha   90.00
_cell.angle_beta   90.00
_cell.angle_gamma   90.00
#
_symmetry.space_group_name_H-M   'P 1'
#
loop_
_entity.id
_entity.type
_entity.pdbx_description
1 polymer ?
#
loop_
_entity_poly.entity_id
_entity_poly.type
_entity_poly.pdbx_seq_one_letter_code
_entity_poly.pdbx_strand_id
1 'polypeptide(L)' 'VYPLYTTSHHLKQETLLKVNPWVQYGLNEAQKTSIPHAMMEIAAITYLMGKGYDARTAHQIVESWEINETFYL' A
#
# COMPACT_ATOMS: atom_id res chain seq x y z
N VAL A 1 10.22 28.11 -5.17
CA VAL A 1 10.11 27.41 -3.90
C VAL A 1 8.73 27.64 -3.30
N TYR A 2 8.04 26.58 -2.99
CA TYR A 2 6.70 26.66 -2.40
C TYR A 2 6.80 26.84 -0.89
N PRO A 3 5.87 27.58 -0.28
CA PRO A 3 5.79 27.61 1.18
C PRO A 3 5.62 26.19 1.72
N LEU A 4 6.18 25.94 2.90
CA LEU A 4 6.15 24.61 3.50
C LEU A 4 4.74 24.05 3.63
N TYR A 5 3.78 24.87 4.08
CA TYR A 5 2.42 24.36 4.26
C TYR A 5 1.76 24.02 2.92
N THR A 6 2.09 24.71 1.84
CA THR A 6 1.58 24.42 0.51
C THR A 6 2.13 23.08 0.02
N THR A 7 3.44 22.85 0.23
CA THR A 7 4.07 21.58 -0.11
C THR A 7 3.45 20.46 0.67
N SER A 8 3.25 20.66 1.98
CA SER A 8 2.64 19.65 2.84
C SER A 8 1.21 19.32 2.40
N HIS A 9 0.44 20.34 2.00
CA HIS A 9 -0.93 20.14 1.53
C HIS A 9 -0.95 19.33 0.23
N HIS A 10 -0.07 19.67 -0.71
CA HIS A 10 0.03 18.91 -1.96
C HIS A 10 0.46 17.47 -1.71
N LEU A 11 1.41 17.27 -0.81
CA LEU A 11 1.86 15.91 -0.45
C LEU A 11 0.73 15.12 0.19
N LYS A 12 -0.06 15.75 1.03
CA LYS A 12 -1.20 15.10 1.66
C LYS A 12 -2.19 14.62 0.60
N GLN A 13 -2.57 15.52 -0.32
CA GLN A 13 -3.52 15.14 -1.37
C GLN A 13 -2.98 14.03 -2.24
N GLU A 14 -1.73 14.15 -2.66
CA GLU A 14 -1.11 13.13 -3.49
C GLU A 14 -1.07 11.79 -2.76
N THR A 15 -0.66 11.81 -1.49
CA THR A 15 -0.57 10.60 -0.69
C THR A 15 -1.93 9.93 -0.56
N LEU A 16 -2.95 10.68 -0.18
CA LEU A 16 -4.28 10.11 0.03
C LEU A 16 -4.86 9.55 -1.27
N LEU A 17 -4.64 10.22 -2.39
CA LEU A 17 -5.09 9.69 -3.68
C LEU A 17 -4.39 8.40 -4.05
N LYS A 18 -3.10 8.27 -3.72
CA LYS A 18 -2.33 7.08 -4.05
C LYS A 18 -2.66 5.91 -3.13
N VAL A 19 -2.85 6.16 -1.83
CA VAL A 19 -3.03 5.06 -0.89
C VAL A 19 -4.48 4.66 -0.66
N ASN A 20 -5.45 5.57 -0.90
CA ASN A 20 -6.84 5.25 -0.61
C ASN A 20 -7.35 4.00 -1.33
N PRO A 21 -7.04 3.77 -2.62
CA PRO A 21 -7.46 2.52 -3.27
C PRO A 21 -6.93 1.29 -2.54
N TRP A 22 -5.71 1.37 -1.99
CA TRP A 22 -5.12 0.25 -1.27
C TRP A 22 -5.74 0.08 0.11
N VAL A 23 -6.15 1.19 0.75
CA VAL A 23 -6.90 1.10 2.01
C VAL A 23 -8.22 0.37 1.78
N GLN A 24 -8.94 0.71 0.70
CA GLN A 24 -10.19 0.05 0.37
C GLN A 24 -9.97 -1.42 0.04
N TYR A 25 -8.92 -1.71 -0.72
CA TYR A 25 -8.54 -3.09 -1.01
C TYR A 25 -8.26 -3.85 0.28
N GLY A 26 -7.52 -3.23 1.21
CA GLY A 26 -7.19 -3.85 2.49
C GLY A 26 -8.41 -4.13 3.35
N LEU A 27 -9.36 -3.19 3.38
CA LEU A 27 -10.60 -3.41 4.13
C LEU A 27 -11.37 -4.61 3.59
N ASN A 28 -11.39 -4.76 2.27
CA ASN A 28 -12.04 -5.90 1.63
C ASN A 28 -11.29 -7.21 1.95
N GLU A 29 -9.97 -7.18 1.88
CA GLU A 29 -9.15 -8.36 2.17
C GLU A 29 -9.26 -8.78 3.64
N ALA A 30 -9.42 -7.80 4.54
CA ALA A 30 -9.56 -8.10 5.97
C ALA A 30 -10.80 -8.95 6.25
N GLN A 31 -11.85 -8.80 5.43
CA GLN A 31 -13.06 -9.61 5.57
C GLN A 31 -12.85 -11.03 5.11
N LYS A 32 -11.93 -11.25 4.16
CA LYS A 32 -11.67 -12.57 3.58
C LYS A 32 -10.56 -13.32 4.31
N THR A 33 -9.65 -12.60 4.93
CA THR A 33 -8.49 -13.19 5.61
C THR A 33 -8.50 -12.80 7.08
N SER A 34 -7.72 -11.79 7.45
CA SER A 34 -7.68 -11.26 8.81
C SER A 34 -7.16 -9.83 8.75
N ILE A 35 -7.38 -9.08 9.82
CA ILE A 35 -6.87 -7.72 9.90
C ILE A 35 -5.33 -7.69 9.83
N PRO A 36 -4.60 -8.53 10.61
CA PRO A 36 -3.14 -8.52 10.51
C PRO A 36 -2.64 -8.85 9.11
N HIS A 37 -3.25 -9.82 8.43
CA HIS A 37 -2.85 -10.19 7.08
C HIS A 37 -3.07 -9.03 6.11
N ALA A 38 -4.26 -8.43 6.16
CA ALA A 38 -4.60 -7.33 5.26
C ALA A 38 -3.69 -6.12 5.48
N MET A 39 -3.41 -5.80 6.74
CA MET A 39 -2.54 -4.67 7.04
C MET A 39 -1.11 -4.91 6.54
N MET A 40 -0.60 -6.12 6.73
CA MET A 40 0.73 -6.45 6.24
C MET A 40 0.78 -6.35 4.73
N GLU A 41 -0.25 -6.85 4.06
CA GLU A 41 -0.32 -6.84 2.60
C GLU A 41 -0.30 -5.41 2.05
N ILE A 42 -1.17 -4.54 2.53
CA ILE A 42 -1.22 -3.17 2.00
C ILE A 42 0.02 -2.37 2.37
N ALA A 43 0.58 -2.61 3.55
CA ALA A 43 1.82 -1.94 3.94
C ALA A 43 2.96 -2.34 3.02
N ALA A 44 3.06 -3.63 2.69
CA ALA A 44 4.11 -4.13 1.79
C ALA A 44 3.94 -3.54 0.39
N ILE A 45 2.71 -3.52 -0.14
CA ILE A 45 2.44 -2.98 -1.46
C ILE A 45 2.84 -1.50 -1.52
N THR A 46 2.40 -0.72 -0.54
CA THR A 46 2.70 0.72 -0.55
C THR A 46 4.18 1.00 -0.32
N TYR A 47 4.86 0.17 0.47
CA TYR A 47 6.30 0.30 0.64
C TYR A 47 7.02 0.11 -0.71
N LEU A 48 6.64 -0.91 -1.46
CA LEU A 48 7.24 -1.15 -2.77
C LEU A 48 6.93 -0.02 -3.75
N MET A 49 5.72 0.52 -3.69
CA MET A 49 5.39 1.69 -4.51
C MET A 49 6.30 2.86 -4.17
N GLY A 50 6.62 3.04 -2.89
CA GLY A 50 7.54 4.08 -2.44
C GLY A 50 8.96 3.87 -2.94
N LYS A 51 9.34 2.62 -3.22
CA LYS A 51 10.64 2.30 -3.79
C LYS A 51 10.69 2.50 -5.30
N GLY A 52 9.55 2.79 -5.94
CA GLY A 52 9.51 3.06 -7.35
C GLY A 52 8.78 2.04 -8.21
N TYR A 53 8.28 0.98 -7.62
CA TYR A 53 7.47 0.02 -8.37
C TYR A 53 6.09 0.61 -8.65
N ASP A 54 5.54 0.37 -9.84
CA ASP A 54 4.16 0.78 -10.06
C ASP A 54 3.22 -0.11 -9.24
N ALA A 55 2.00 0.37 -9.04
CA ALA A 55 1.05 -0.30 -8.14
C ALA A 55 0.78 -1.74 -8.54
N ARG A 56 0.62 -1.99 -9.84
CA ARG A 56 0.32 -3.33 -10.34
C ARG A 56 1.48 -4.28 -10.06
N THR A 57 2.70 -3.85 -10.35
CA THR A 57 3.90 -4.66 -10.12
C THR A 57 4.09 -4.91 -8.63
N ALA A 58 3.93 -3.87 -7.81
CA ALA A 58 4.04 -4.03 -6.35
C ALA A 58 3.06 -5.07 -5.84
N HIS A 59 1.82 -4.99 -6.29
CA HIS A 59 0.78 -5.94 -5.89
C HIS A 59 1.15 -7.37 -6.31
N GLN A 60 1.62 -7.55 -7.54
CA GLN A 60 2.02 -8.87 -8.01
C GLN A 60 3.18 -9.45 -7.21
N ILE A 61 4.16 -8.63 -6.86
CA ILE A 61 5.28 -9.07 -6.05
C ILE A 61 4.80 -9.57 -4.69
N VAL A 62 3.97 -8.77 -4.02
CA VAL A 62 3.45 -9.14 -2.70
C VAL A 62 2.60 -10.40 -2.76
N GLU A 63 1.76 -10.52 -3.79
CA GLU A 63 0.94 -11.72 -3.99
C GLU A 63 1.81 -12.97 -4.11
N SER A 64 2.97 -12.86 -4.78
CA SER A 64 3.86 -14.00 -4.94
C SER A 64 4.42 -14.50 -3.60
N TRP A 65 4.53 -13.63 -2.62
CA TRP A 65 5.02 -14.01 -1.30
C TRP A 65 3.99 -14.80 -0.51
N GLU A 66 2.71 -14.61 -0.81
CA GLU A 66 1.64 -15.28 -0.08
C GLU A 66 1.43 -16.73 -0.52
N ILE A 67 1.88 -17.07 -1.72
CA ILE A 67 1.65 -18.39 -2.30
C ILE A 67 2.29 -19.50 -1.48
N ASN A 68 3.49 -19.30 -0.96
CA ASN A 68 4.24 -20.30 -0.23
C ASN A 68 4.31 -20.01 1.26
N GLU A 69 3.35 -19.27 1.77
CA GLU A 69 3.27 -18.91 3.19
C GLU A 69 4.53 -18.16 3.66
N THR A 70 5.18 -17.43 2.75
CA THR A 70 6.38 -16.68 3.09
C THR A 70 6.07 -15.22 3.41
N PHE A 71 4.79 -14.89 3.54
CA PHE A 71 4.35 -13.52 3.76
C PHE A 71 4.83 -12.93 5.09
N TYR A 72 4.96 -13.76 6.10
CA TYR A 72 5.45 -13.36 7.41
C TYR A 72 6.87 -13.84 7.60
N LEU A 73 7.65 -13.00 8.27
CA LEU A 73 9.03 -13.35 8.60
C LEU A 73 9.11 -14.49 9.61
#